data_8377f8da1fd54b7175c116368f509514
#
_entry.id   8377f8da1fd54b7175c116368f509514
#
_cell.length_a   1.000
_cell.length_b   1.000
_cell.length_c   1.000
_cell.angle_alpha   90.00
_cell.angle_beta   90.00
_cell.angle_gamma   90.00
#
_symmetry.space_group_name_H-M   'P 1'
#
loop_
_entity.id
_entity.type
_entity.pdbx_description
1 polymer ?
#
loop_
_entity_poly.entity_id
_entity_poly.type
_entity_poly.pdbx_seq_one_letter_code
_entity_poly.pdbx_strand_id
1 'polypeptide(L)'
;RILYMMTEVKQMKKSIWKRPGWYFFLVLVVLSIVTLVQAGILGVLPVQYLAIGGVVVALVDALLYLMLVSPRINKGNRVLGFILCVAIIAVFAVGNVYLFRTNTVLDNISHEGQQKNVISVIVMDNSDIQRIEDIQGAIGMAKRIDTEGTQGLLKDLKDKSNLTPQTKEYNSLADLANGLYGSDCDAIILNESYRTMISDEEKYEDFDKETRVIYSYTYYTEIQQTTKNVNVAEDPFTVLVSGIDTYGAIGTTSRSDINMLVTVNPTTKCIQLVSIPRDYYVQTQCDEGSGCAVGEMDKLTHTGLHGVDTTKRTLENLFGIEINYTLRVNFSSVEEIVDALGGITVNNTDGYAFSIGGYDFTKDMLQLNGEQALMF
;
A
#
# COMPACT_ATOMS: atom_id res chain seq x y z
N ARG A 1 59.40 -22.02 -21.27
CA ARG A 1 58.49 -21.00 -21.84
C ARG A 1 57.20 -20.89 -21.04
N ILE A 2 56.54 -21.98 -20.67
CA ILE A 2 55.31 -22.02 -19.87
C ILE A 2 55.54 -21.45 -18.45
N LEU A 3 56.66 -21.84 -17.79
CA LEU A 3 57.00 -21.36 -16.46
C LEU A 3 57.30 -19.86 -16.44
N TYR A 4 57.90 -19.31 -17.49
CA TYR A 4 58.18 -17.87 -17.64
C TYR A 4 56.86 -17.11 -17.83
N MET A 5 55.92 -17.62 -18.64
CA MET A 5 54.58 -17.06 -18.81
C MET A 5 53.78 -17.08 -17.49
N MET A 6 53.87 -18.17 -16.72
CA MET A 6 53.20 -18.29 -15.41
C MET A 6 53.78 -17.28 -14.40
N THR A 7 55.09 -17.01 -14.41
CA THR A 7 55.73 -16.03 -13.52
C THR A 7 55.37 -14.60 -13.90
N GLU A 8 55.30 -14.26 -15.21
CA GLU A 8 54.84 -12.97 -15.67
C GLU A 8 53.38 -12.71 -15.35
N VAL A 9 52.50 -13.70 -15.51
CA VAL A 9 51.10 -13.63 -15.15
C VAL A 9 50.91 -13.44 -13.64
N LYS A 10 51.75 -14.08 -12.82
CA LYS A 10 51.75 -13.96 -11.37
C LYS A 10 52.25 -12.61 -10.89
N GLN A 11 53.27 -12.04 -11.54
CA GLN A 11 53.75 -10.68 -11.29
C GLN A 11 52.78 -9.60 -11.77
N MET A 12 52.13 -9.78 -12.93
CA MET A 12 51.06 -8.89 -13.39
C MET A 12 49.87 -8.87 -12.44
N LYS A 13 49.39 -10.02 -11.95
CA LYS A 13 48.33 -10.10 -10.93
C LYS A 13 48.72 -9.31 -9.67
N LYS A 14 49.92 -9.49 -9.10
CA LYS A 14 50.37 -8.74 -7.93
C LYS A 14 50.45 -7.21 -8.14
N SER A 15 50.68 -6.74 -9.39
CA SER A 15 50.76 -5.32 -9.73
C SER A 15 49.35 -4.67 -9.85
N ILE A 16 48.33 -5.40 -10.27
CA ILE A 16 46.96 -4.87 -10.47
C ILE A 16 46.32 -4.52 -9.10
N TRP A 17 46.44 -5.38 -8.11
CA TRP A 17 45.88 -5.18 -6.77
C TRP A 17 46.49 -4.00 -5.99
N LYS A 18 47.65 -3.53 -6.41
CA LYS A 18 48.33 -2.35 -5.83
C LYS A 18 47.92 -1.03 -6.44
N ARG A 19 47.05 -1.04 -7.47
CA ARG A 19 46.61 0.18 -8.17
C ARG A 19 45.35 0.74 -7.54
N PRO A 20 45.31 2.02 -7.16
CA PRO A 20 44.08 2.64 -6.59
C PRO A 20 42.86 2.48 -7.52
N GLY A 21 43.08 2.55 -8.84
CA GLY A 21 42.01 2.38 -9.84
C GLY A 21 41.25 1.04 -9.76
N TRP A 22 41.88 -0.01 -9.22
CA TRP A 22 41.22 -1.30 -9.03
C TRP A 22 40.10 -1.23 -7.99
N TYR A 23 40.30 -0.51 -6.88
CA TYR A 23 39.30 -0.36 -5.84
C TYR A 23 38.11 0.49 -6.31
N PHE A 24 38.35 1.59 -7.02
CA PHE A 24 37.29 2.40 -7.63
C PHE A 24 36.48 1.59 -8.65
N PHE A 25 37.15 0.80 -9.49
CA PHE A 25 36.47 -0.09 -10.41
C PHE A 25 35.61 -1.14 -9.69
N LEU A 26 36.10 -1.71 -8.58
CA LEU A 26 35.33 -2.69 -7.80
C LEU A 26 34.07 -2.07 -7.20
N VAL A 27 34.15 -0.86 -6.64
CA VAL A 27 32.99 -0.11 -6.14
C VAL A 27 32.00 0.15 -7.27
N LEU A 28 32.46 0.57 -8.45
CA LEU A 28 31.62 0.80 -9.60
C LEU A 28 30.84 -0.47 -9.97
N VAL A 29 31.51 -1.60 -10.15
CA VAL A 29 30.88 -2.88 -10.53
C VAL A 29 29.83 -3.32 -9.51
N VAL A 30 30.12 -3.18 -8.22
CA VAL A 30 29.14 -3.50 -7.16
C VAL A 30 27.91 -2.62 -7.28
N LEU A 31 28.07 -1.32 -7.43
CA LEU A 31 26.94 -0.40 -7.60
C LEU A 31 26.15 -0.67 -8.89
N SER A 32 26.83 -0.98 -10.00
CA SER A 32 26.20 -1.37 -11.26
C SER A 32 25.30 -2.59 -11.10
N ILE A 33 25.82 -3.63 -10.43
CA ILE A 33 25.05 -4.87 -10.15
C ILE A 33 23.85 -4.56 -9.26
N VAL A 34 24.06 -3.80 -8.17
CA VAL A 34 22.97 -3.42 -7.25
C VAL A 34 21.89 -2.64 -7.98
N THR A 35 22.25 -1.69 -8.85
CA THR A 35 21.30 -0.93 -9.66
C THR A 35 20.45 -1.84 -10.56
N LEU A 36 21.10 -2.78 -11.28
CA LEU A 36 20.39 -3.71 -12.17
C LEU A 36 19.47 -4.66 -11.40
N VAL A 37 19.91 -5.15 -10.24
CA VAL A 37 19.08 -6.01 -9.36
C VAL A 37 17.88 -5.24 -8.83
N GLN A 38 18.06 -4.03 -8.31
CA GLN A 38 16.95 -3.21 -7.81
C GLN A 38 15.97 -2.82 -8.92
N ALA A 39 16.46 -2.47 -10.10
CA ALA A 39 15.60 -2.19 -11.26
C ALA A 39 14.82 -3.42 -11.73
N GLY A 40 15.42 -4.61 -11.59
CA GLY A 40 14.75 -5.88 -11.87
C GLY A 40 13.67 -6.22 -10.85
N ILE A 41 13.93 -6.02 -9.55
CA ILE A 41 12.95 -6.23 -8.47
C ILE A 41 11.75 -5.29 -8.65
N LEU A 42 11.99 -4.04 -9.02
CA LEU A 42 10.95 -3.04 -9.27
C LEU A 42 9.94 -3.47 -10.35
N GLY A 43 10.35 -4.33 -11.28
CA GLY A 43 9.46 -4.94 -12.30
C GLY A 43 8.84 -3.96 -13.31
N VAL A 44 9.16 -2.67 -13.24
CA VAL A 44 8.59 -1.62 -14.12
C VAL A 44 9.14 -1.69 -15.54
N LEU A 45 10.39 -2.17 -15.69
CA LEU A 45 11.03 -2.28 -16.99
C LEU A 45 10.83 -3.66 -17.59
N PRO A 46 10.32 -3.79 -18.84
CA PRO A 46 10.33 -5.04 -19.57
C PRO A 46 11.73 -5.64 -19.62
N VAL A 47 11.82 -6.98 -19.51
CA VAL A 47 13.09 -7.72 -19.42
C VAL A 47 14.05 -7.37 -20.58
N GLN A 48 13.53 -7.09 -21.75
CA GLN A 48 14.33 -6.69 -22.91
C GLN A 48 15.11 -5.37 -22.70
N TYR A 49 14.48 -4.37 -22.07
CA TYR A 49 15.14 -3.08 -21.77
C TYR A 49 16.14 -3.23 -20.62
N LEU A 50 15.82 -4.06 -19.63
CA LEU A 50 16.74 -4.40 -18.55
C LEU A 50 18.00 -5.11 -19.09
N ALA A 51 17.82 -6.04 -20.04
CA ALA A 51 18.92 -6.74 -20.70
C ALA A 51 19.80 -5.77 -21.54
N ILE A 52 19.18 -4.88 -22.33
CA ILE A 52 19.91 -3.85 -23.10
C ILE A 52 20.68 -2.94 -22.14
N GLY A 53 20.04 -2.45 -21.08
CA GLY A 53 20.68 -1.62 -20.05
C GLY A 53 21.87 -2.33 -19.40
N GLY A 54 21.72 -3.62 -19.07
CA GLY A 54 22.79 -4.45 -18.54
C GLY A 54 23.99 -4.58 -19.47
N VAL A 55 23.74 -4.76 -20.78
CA VAL A 55 24.82 -4.78 -21.78
C VAL A 55 25.53 -3.44 -21.87
N VAL A 56 24.79 -2.32 -21.88
CA VAL A 56 25.36 -0.97 -21.91
C VAL A 56 26.24 -0.72 -20.69
N VAL A 57 25.74 -1.04 -19.49
CA VAL A 57 26.48 -0.92 -18.24
C VAL A 57 27.75 -1.75 -18.27
N ALA A 58 27.68 -3.01 -18.71
CA ALA A 58 28.84 -3.89 -18.81
C ALA A 58 29.92 -3.34 -19.80
N LEU A 59 29.50 -2.72 -20.93
CA LEU A 59 30.41 -2.09 -21.86
C LEU A 59 31.09 -0.86 -21.25
N VAL A 60 30.36 -0.03 -20.51
CA VAL A 60 30.88 1.14 -19.79
C VAL A 60 31.89 0.68 -18.72
N ASP A 61 31.55 -0.33 -17.94
CA ASP A 61 32.42 -0.90 -16.90
C ASP A 61 33.71 -1.48 -17.54
N ALA A 62 33.59 -2.18 -18.66
CA ALA A 62 34.74 -2.69 -19.40
C ALA A 62 35.67 -1.56 -19.93
N LEU A 63 35.08 -0.48 -20.44
CA LEU A 63 35.85 0.70 -20.90
C LEU A 63 36.58 1.35 -19.71
N LEU A 64 35.90 1.56 -18.61
CA LEU A 64 36.51 2.14 -17.40
C LEU A 64 37.57 1.22 -16.79
N TYR A 65 37.37 -0.11 -16.79
CA TYR A 65 38.41 -1.06 -16.44
C TYR A 65 39.69 -0.85 -17.26
N LEU A 66 39.56 -0.75 -18.60
CA LEU A 66 40.70 -0.49 -19.46
C LEU A 66 41.41 0.83 -19.12
N MET A 67 40.64 1.90 -18.86
CA MET A 67 41.22 3.23 -18.53
C MET A 67 41.90 3.26 -17.16
N LEU A 68 41.34 2.60 -16.14
CA LEU A 68 41.81 2.66 -14.75
C LEU A 68 42.93 1.66 -14.46
N VAL A 69 42.78 0.44 -14.99
CA VAL A 69 43.58 -0.72 -14.56
C VAL A 69 44.64 -1.12 -15.55
N SER A 70 44.41 -0.93 -16.86
CA SER A 70 45.34 -1.33 -17.90
C SER A 70 46.71 -0.65 -17.76
N PRO A 71 47.84 -1.40 -17.90
CA PRO A 71 49.16 -0.83 -17.82
C PRO A 71 49.55 -0.01 -19.09
N ARG A 72 48.83 -0.22 -20.19
CA ARG A 72 49.15 0.38 -21.50
C ARG A 72 48.57 1.77 -21.73
N ILE A 73 47.75 2.26 -20.79
CA ILE A 73 47.06 3.56 -20.88
C ILE A 73 47.99 4.69 -20.41
N ASN A 74 48.03 5.81 -21.13
CA ASN A 74 48.75 7.00 -20.74
C ASN A 74 48.16 7.68 -19.49
N LYS A 75 48.96 8.57 -18.85
CA LYS A 75 48.54 9.23 -17.60
C LYS A 75 47.29 10.09 -17.78
N GLY A 76 47.16 10.81 -18.90
CA GLY A 76 46.01 11.68 -19.19
C GLY A 76 44.70 10.91 -19.24
N ASN A 77 44.65 9.81 -20.03
CA ASN A 77 43.48 8.97 -20.15
C ASN A 77 43.11 8.26 -18.80
N ARG A 78 44.11 7.97 -17.97
CA ARG A 78 43.86 7.41 -16.65
C ARG A 78 43.21 8.43 -15.73
N VAL A 79 43.65 9.69 -15.75
CA VAL A 79 43.01 10.78 -14.96
C VAL A 79 41.57 10.99 -15.45
N LEU A 80 41.33 11.01 -16.76
CA LEU A 80 40.00 11.09 -17.33
C LEU A 80 39.14 9.91 -16.88
N GLY A 81 39.69 8.68 -16.89
CA GLY A 81 39.00 7.47 -16.39
C GLY A 81 38.60 7.59 -14.91
N PHE A 82 39.45 8.18 -14.08
CA PHE A 82 39.11 8.43 -12.68
C PHE A 82 37.95 9.42 -12.52
N ILE A 83 37.98 10.53 -13.25
CA ILE A 83 36.92 11.55 -13.21
C ILE A 83 35.59 10.93 -13.64
N LEU A 84 35.57 10.20 -14.77
CA LEU A 84 34.37 9.53 -15.28
C LEU A 84 33.87 8.46 -14.30
N CYS A 85 34.76 7.65 -13.73
CA CYS A 85 34.41 6.63 -12.76
C CYS A 85 33.74 7.24 -11.51
N VAL A 86 34.31 8.30 -10.95
CA VAL A 86 33.73 9.00 -9.78
C VAL A 86 32.37 9.60 -10.14
N ALA A 87 32.22 10.20 -11.32
CA ALA A 87 30.96 10.76 -11.76
C ALA A 87 29.86 9.66 -11.91
N ILE A 88 30.20 8.52 -12.50
CA ILE A 88 29.27 7.40 -12.68
C ILE A 88 28.93 6.75 -11.33
N ILE A 89 29.91 6.58 -10.42
CA ILE A 89 29.68 6.12 -9.05
C ILE A 89 28.68 7.04 -8.35
N ALA A 90 28.84 8.36 -8.47
CA ALA A 90 27.89 9.31 -7.85
C ALA A 90 26.46 9.16 -8.43
N VAL A 91 26.34 9.02 -9.74
CA VAL A 91 25.04 8.78 -10.42
C VAL A 91 24.40 7.49 -9.92
N PHE A 92 25.15 6.37 -9.90
CA PHE A 92 24.62 5.10 -9.41
C PHE A 92 24.31 5.13 -7.91
N ALA A 93 25.12 5.80 -7.08
CA ALA A 93 24.86 5.93 -5.65
C ALA A 93 23.53 6.66 -5.40
N VAL A 94 23.32 7.81 -6.06
CA VAL A 94 22.06 8.55 -5.97
C VAL A 94 20.90 7.71 -6.54
N GLY A 95 21.07 7.10 -7.72
CA GLY A 95 20.05 6.25 -8.33
C GLY A 95 19.65 5.07 -7.45
N ASN A 96 20.62 4.40 -6.80
CA ASN A 96 20.33 3.30 -5.89
C ASN A 96 19.54 3.74 -4.63
N VAL A 97 19.80 4.95 -4.11
CA VAL A 97 19.01 5.48 -2.98
C VAL A 97 17.54 5.67 -3.40
N TYR A 98 17.31 6.24 -4.60
CA TYR A 98 15.94 6.40 -5.11
C TYR A 98 15.27 5.06 -5.40
N LEU A 99 15.96 4.13 -6.06
CA LEU A 99 15.43 2.79 -6.33
C LEU A 99 15.10 2.03 -5.03
N PHE A 100 15.97 2.13 -4.03
CA PHE A 100 15.73 1.50 -2.73
C PHE A 100 14.49 2.08 -2.04
N ARG A 101 14.36 3.41 -1.99
CA ARG A 101 13.18 4.07 -1.42
C ARG A 101 11.90 3.68 -2.16
N THR A 102 11.93 3.70 -3.51
CA THR A 102 10.79 3.29 -4.32
C THR A 102 10.40 1.84 -4.06
N ASN A 103 11.37 0.92 -4.02
CA ASN A 103 11.10 -0.49 -3.71
C ASN A 103 10.48 -0.64 -2.32
N THR A 104 11.01 0.05 -1.29
CA THR A 104 10.46 -0.01 0.06
C THR A 104 9.03 0.51 0.13
N VAL A 105 8.73 1.63 -0.54
CA VAL A 105 7.37 2.19 -0.60
C VAL A 105 6.42 1.23 -1.32
N LEU A 106 6.84 0.68 -2.48
CA LEU A 106 6.02 -0.29 -3.21
C LEU A 106 5.82 -1.58 -2.42
N ASP A 107 6.83 -2.05 -1.71
CA ASP A 107 6.73 -3.19 -0.80
C ASP A 107 5.69 -2.90 0.31
N ASN A 108 5.77 -1.77 0.98
CA ASN A 108 4.84 -1.37 2.03
C ASN A 108 3.39 -1.26 1.51
N ILE A 109 3.22 -0.84 0.25
CA ILE A 109 1.89 -0.69 -0.38
C ILE A 109 1.36 -2.01 -0.95
N SER A 110 2.23 -2.94 -1.35
CA SER A 110 1.85 -4.16 -2.09
C SER A 110 1.90 -5.46 -1.26
N HIS A 111 2.56 -5.48 -0.11
CA HIS A 111 2.89 -6.72 0.61
C HIS A 111 1.83 -7.23 1.58
N GLU A 112 0.71 -6.55 1.76
CA GLU A 112 -0.38 -7.10 2.54
C GLU A 112 -1.39 -7.82 1.64
N GLY A 113 -1.04 -9.05 1.22
CA GLY A 113 -1.99 -9.98 0.58
C GLY A 113 -3.10 -10.45 1.53
N GLN A 114 -3.16 -9.89 2.74
CA GLN A 114 -4.15 -10.22 3.77
C GLN A 114 -4.81 -8.96 4.32
N GLN A 115 -6.13 -9.00 4.40
CA GLN A 115 -6.94 -7.97 5.05
C GLN A 115 -7.09 -8.30 6.53
N LYS A 116 -6.67 -7.37 7.39
CA LYS A 116 -6.84 -7.49 8.84
C LYS A 116 -8.24 -7.08 9.25
N ASN A 117 -8.95 -7.98 9.92
CA ASN A 117 -10.27 -7.74 10.46
C ASN A 117 -10.22 -7.85 11.99
N VAL A 118 -10.86 -6.91 12.67
CA VAL A 118 -10.98 -6.89 14.14
C VAL A 118 -12.45 -7.00 14.50
N ILE A 119 -12.80 -8.06 15.22
CA ILE A 119 -14.15 -8.31 15.75
C ILE A 119 -14.12 -8.03 17.23
N SER A 120 -15.03 -7.23 17.71
CA SER A 120 -15.12 -6.85 19.11
C SER A 120 -16.43 -7.27 19.74
N VAL A 121 -16.38 -7.59 21.04
CA VAL A 121 -17.55 -7.66 21.91
C VAL A 121 -17.69 -6.30 22.58
N ILE A 122 -18.81 -5.67 22.35
CA ILE A 122 -19.09 -4.29 22.74
C ILE A 122 -20.28 -4.28 23.71
N VAL A 123 -20.14 -3.49 24.77
CA VAL A 123 -21.19 -3.25 25.78
C VAL A 123 -21.45 -1.76 25.92
N MET A 124 -22.56 -1.38 26.51
CA MET A 124 -22.80 0.00 26.93
C MET A 124 -21.76 0.43 27.96
N ASP A 125 -21.22 1.65 27.84
CA ASP A 125 -20.19 2.15 28.77
C ASP A 125 -20.66 2.24 30.21
N ASN A 126 -21.93 2.54 30.43
CA ASN A 126 -22.56 2.61 31.71
C ASN A 126 -22.98 1.25 32.32
N SER A 127 -22.67 0.12 31.67
CA SER A 127 -22.97 -1.22 32.15
C SER A 127 -21.97 -1.69 33.21
N ASP A 128 -22.39 -2.57 34.12
CA ASP A 128 -21.53 -3.21 35.14
C ASP A 128 -20.65 -4.33 34.57
N ILE A 129 -20.84 -4.70 33.28
CA ILE A 129 -20.12 -5.78 32.58
C ILE A 129 -18.72 -5.32 32.25
N GLN A 130 -17.69 -5.80 32.95
CA GLN A 130 -16.30 -5.43 32.74
C GLN A 130 -15.55 -6.43 31.86
N ARG A 131 -15.95 -7.68 31.86
CA ARG A 131 -15.32 -8.80 31.17
C ARG A 131 -16.36 -9.70 30.54
N ILE A 132 -15.93 -10.54 29.59
CA ILE A 132 -16.83 -11.45 28.89
C ILE A 132 -17.56 -12.42 29.83
N GLU A 133 -16.92 -12.79 30.94
CA GLU A 133 -17.47 -13.68 31.96
C GLU A 133 -18.62 -13.05 32.76
N ASP A 134 -18.74 -11.74 32.76
CA ASP A 134 -19.79 -10.99 33.49
C ASP A 134 -21.11 -10.96 32.71
N ILE A 135 -21.12 -11.39 31.41
CA ILE A 135 -22.32 -11.41 30.58
C ILE A 135 -23.25 -12.52 31.03
N GLN A 136 -24.47 -12.15 31.44
CA GLN A 136 -25.51 -13.08 31.90
C GLN A 136 -26.60 -13.31 30.85
N GLY A 137 -26.85 -12.32 30.00
CA GLY A 137 -27.84 -12.38 28.92
C GLY A 137 -27.25 -12.83 27.61
N ALA A 138 -27.93 -12.47 26.53
CA ALA A 138 -27.49 -12.83 25.18
C ALA A 138 -26.48 -11.82 24.61
N ILE A 139 -25.59 -12.30 23.75
CA ILE A 139 -24.76 -11.47 22.90
C ILE A 139 -25.45 -11.34 21.52
N GLY A 140 -25.74 -10.11 21.12
CA GLY A 140 -26.30 -9.80 19.81
C GLY A 140 -25.26 -9.98 18.70
N MET A 141 -25.69 -10.49 17.55
CA MET A 141 -24.86 -10.57 16.33
C MET A 141 -25.69 -10.32 15.09
N ALA A 142 -25.11 -9.74 14.05
CA ALA A 142 -25.75 -9.53 12.77
C ALA A 142 -25.76 -10.84 11.95
N LYS A 143 -26.94 -11.22 11.44
CA LYS A 143 -27.16 -12.54 10.81
C LYS A 143 -26.35 -12.81 9.56
N ARG A 144 -26.03 -11.78 8.76
CA ARG A 144 -25.39 -11.93 7.44
C ARG A 144 -24.14 -11.07 7.29
N ILE A 145 -23.73 -10.38 8.33
CA ILE A 145 -22.59 -9.48 8.31
C ILE A 145 -21.45 -10.17 9.04
N ASP A 146 -20.31 -10.34 8.35
CA ASP A 146 -19.09 -10.92 8.88
C ASP A 146 -19.30 -12.23 9.67
N THR A 147 -19.91 -13.19 9.02
CA THR A 147 -20.22 -14.51 9.61
C THR A 147 -18.94 -15.25 10.01
N GLU A 148 -17.88 -15.16 9.20
CA GLU A 148 -16.59 -15.81 9.48
C GLU A 148 -15.93 -15.24 10.73
N GLY A 149 -15.84 -13.93 10.84
CA GLY A 149 -15.28 -13.26 12.01
C GLY A 149 -16.07 -13.52 13.27
N THR A 150 -17.41 -13.46 13.20
CA THR A 150 -18.30 -13.76 14.32
C THR A 150 -18.14 -15.19 14.83
N GLN A 151 -18.09 -16.18 13.92
CA GLN A 151 -17.85 -17.58 14.29
C GLN A 151 -16.44 -17.78 14.84
N GLY A 152 -15.44 -17.11 14.26
CA GLY A 152 -14.05 -17.12 14.74
C GLY A 152 -13.95 -16.62 16.17
N LEU A 153 -14.60 -15.48 16.49
CA LEU A 153 -14.66 -14.93 17.86
C LEU A 153 -15.35 -15.89 18.84
N LEU A 154 -16.50 -16.45 18.48
CA LEU A 154 -17.22 -17.39 19.35
C LEU A 154 -16.39 -18.66 19.63
N LYS A 155 -15.65 -19.13 18.63
CA LYS A 155 -14.72 -20.26 18.81
C LYS A 155 -13.55 -19.89 19.71
N ASP A 156 -12.96 -18.69 19.53
CA ASP A 156 -11.87 -18.19 20.35
C ASP A 156 -12.27 -18.04 21.81
N LEU A 157 -13.48 -17.56 22.09
CA LEU A 157 -14.06 -17.51 23.45
C LEU A 157 -14.21 -18.89 24.08
N LYS A 158 -14.65 -19.86 23.29
CA LYS A 158 -14.77 -21.25 23.76
C LYS A 158 -13.39 -21.85 24.05
N ASP A 159 -12.42 -21.66 23.18
CA ASP A 159 -11.09 -22.28 23.27
C ASP A 159 -10.25 -21.66 24.41
N LYS A 160 -10.33 -20.33 24.61
CA LYS A 160 -9.52 -19.60 25.60
C LYS A 160 -10.17 -19.48 26.97
N SER A 161 -11.48 -19.27 27.01
CA SER A 161 -12.20 -18.97 28.25
C SER A 161 -13.23 -20.06 28.63
N ASN A 162 -13.34 -21.10 27.82
CA ASN A 162 -14.36 -22.16 27.97
C ASN A 162 -15.79 -21.62 28.04
N LEU A 163 -16.03 -20.47 27.41
CA LEU A 163 -17.31 -19.77 27.37
C LEU A 163 -18.09 -20.09 26.11
N THR A 164 -19.36 -20.38 26.26
CA THR A 164 -20.29 -20.52 25.12
C THR A 164 -21.50 -19.63 25.42
N PRO A 165 -21.43 -18.33 25.08
CA PRO A 165 -22.50 -17.39 25.37
C PRO A 165 -23.77 -17.71 24.59
N GLN A 166 -24.91 -17.31 25.13
CA GLN A 166 -26.15 -17.32 24.36
C GLN A 166 -26.05 -16.20 23.30
N THR A 167 -26.42 -16.50 22.07
CA THR A 167 -26.38 -15.53 20.95
C THR A 167 -27.81 -15.20 20.49
N LYS A 168 -28.00 -13.94 20.06
CA LYS A 168 -29.23 -13.44 19.47
C LYS A 168 -28.96 -12.80 18.13
N GLU A 169 -29.62 -13.26 17.08
CA GLU A 169 -29.44 -12.75 15.72
C GLU A 169 -30.33 -11.55 15.43
N TYR A 170 -29.75 -10.53 14.78
CA TYR A 170 -30.42 -9.34 14.27
C TYR A 170 -30.27 -9.24 12.74
N ASN A 171 -31.23 -8.65 12.06
CA ASN A 171 -31.27 -8.63 10.60
C ASN A 171 -30.41 -7.51 9.99
N SER A 172 -30.14 -6.44 10.75
CA SER A 172 -29.35 -5.27 10.32
C SER A 172 -28.46 -4.76 11.44
N LEU A 173 -27.50 -3.89 11.09
CA LEU A 173 -26.67 -3.18 12.07
C LEU A 173 -27.51 -2.24 12.94
N ALA A 174 -28.51 -1.59 12.36
CA ALA A 174 -29.45 -0.75 13.11
C ALA A 174 -30.25 -1.54 14.15
N ASP A 175 -30.75 -2.74 13.78
CA ASP A 175 -31.45 -3.62 14.71
C ASP A 175 -30.51 -4.11 15.81
N LEU A 176 -29.24 -4.41 15.46
CA LEU A 176 -28.22 -4.82 16.41
C LEU A 176 -27.94 -3.72 17.44
N ALA A 177 -27.74 -2.48 16.97
CA ALA A 177 -27.58 -1.32 17.84
C ALA A 177 -28.84 -1.07 18.71
N ASN A 178 -30.04 -1.14 18.11
CA ASN A 178 -31.29 -1.06 18.86
C ASN A 178 -31.38 -2.11 19.99
N GLY A 179 -30.91 -3.33 19.72
CA GLY A 179 -30.88 -4.42 20.71
C GLY A 179 -29.99 -4.08 21.89
N LEU A 180 -28.81 -3.50 21.67
CA LEU A 180 -27.88 -3.08 22.70
C LEU A 180 -28.46 -1.91 23.55
N TYR A 181 -28.88 -0.83 22.86
CA TYR A 181 -29.44 0.35 23.53
C TYR A 181 -30.76 0.06 24.27
N GLY A 182 -31.54 -0.87 23.75
CA GLY A 182 -32.81 -1.31 24.35
C GLY A 182 -32.67 -2.37 25.45
N SER A 183 -31.43 -2.77 25.78
CA SER A 183 -31.14 -3.86 26.73
C SER A 183 -31.81 -5.19 26.38
N ASP A 184 -32.03 -5.43 25.06
CA ASP A 184 -32.54 -6.68 24.52
C ASP A 184 -31.43 -7.74 24.39
N CYS A 185 -30.17 -7.30 24.46
CA CYS A 185 -28.96 -8.08 24.65
C CYS A 185 -27.97 -7.30 25.54
N ASP A 186 -27.11 -8.03 26.24
CA ASP A 186 -26.12 -7.44 27.17
C ASP A 186 -24.91 -6.87 26.44
N ALA A 187 -24.57 -7.45 25.28
CA ALA A 187 -23.45 -7.10 24.47
C ALA A 187 -23.75 -7.36 22.99
N ILE A 188 -22.95 -6.80 22.10
CA ILE A 188 -22.99 -7.12 20.67
C ILE A 188 -21.62 -7.55 20.14
N ILE A 189 -21.62 -8.43 19.13
CA ILE A 189 -20.45 -8.75 18.34
C ILE A 189 -20.49 -7.86 17.08
N LEU A 190 -19.43 -7.08 16.90
CA LEU A 190 -19.32 -6.15 15.78
C LEU A 190 -17.90 -6.19 15.20
N ASN A 191 -17.79 -6.27 13.88
CA ASN A 191 -16.54 -5.94 13.21
C ASN A 191 -16.34 -4.42 13.30
N GLU A 192 -15.16 -3.99 13.79
CA GLU A 192 -14.86 -2.57 14.02
C GLU A 192 -14.99 -1.71 12.76
N SER A 193 -14.87 -2.30 11.58
CA SER A 193 -15.08 -1.61 10.30
C SER A 193 -16.51 -1.09 10.13
N TYR A 194 -17.48 -1.70 10.78
CA TYR A 194 -18.89 -1.30 10.70
C TYR A 194 -19.30 -0.31 11.81
N ARG A 195 -18.41 0.00 12.74
CA ARG A 195 -18.69 0.92 13.86
C ARG A 195 -19.18 2.27 13.36
N THR A 196 -18.49 2.83 12.37
CA THR A 196 -18.86 4.13 11.77
C THR A 196 -20.21 4.11 11.04
N MET A 197 -20.63 2.94 10.51
CA MET A 197 -21.97 2.84 9.90
C MET A 197 -23.09 2.97 10.95
N ILE A 198 -22.85 2.52 12.18
CA ILE A 198 -23.78 2.73 13.27
C ILE A 198 -23.77 4.20 13.69
N SER A 199 -22.60 4.81 13.88
CA SER A 199 -22.46 6.21 14.28
C SER A 199 -22.96 7.21 13.22
N ASP A 200 -23.08 6.82 11.96
CA ASP A 200 -23.65 7.68 10.88
C ASP A 200 -25.18 7.84 11.02
N GLU A 201 -25.85 6.99 11.79
CA GLU A 201 -27.26 7.17 12.11
C GLU A 201 -27.42 8.20 13.23
N GLU A 202 -28.22 9.25 13.01
CA GLU A 202 -28.46 10.34 13.96
C GLU A 202 -28.78 9.84 15.39
N LYS A 203 -29.47 8.71 15.48
CA LYS A 203 -29.82 8.08 16.76
C LYS A 203 -28.60 7.54 17.53
N TYR A 204 -27.51 7.23 16.87
CA TYR A 204 -26.31 6.57 17.41
C TYR A 204 -25.04 7.38 17.19
N GLU A 205 -25.13 8.69 16.97
CA GLU A 205 -24.00 9.61 16.71
C GLU A 205 -22.90 9.51 17.79
N ASP A 206 -23.29 9.25 19.04
CA ASP A 206 -22.38 9.09 20.17
C ASP A 206 -22.03 7.63 20.49
N PHE A 207 -22.26 6.67 19.57
CA PHE A 207 -22.00 5.25 19.78
C PHE A 207 -20.60 4.97 20.33
N ASP A 208 -19.58 5.66 19.86
CA ASP A 208 -18.19 5.50 20.31
C ASP A 208 -17.94 5.99 21.74
N LYS A 209 -18.74 6.95 22.23
CA LYS A 209 -18.64 7.49 23.57
C LYS A 209 -19.51 6.72 24.58
N GLU A 210 -20.59 6.13 24.09
CA GLU A 210 -21.59 5.44 24.90
C GLU A 210 -21.34 3.94 25.00
N THR A 211 -20.36 3.42 24.26
CA THR A 211 -20.02 2.01 24.24
C THR A 211 -18.53 1.77 24.48
N ARG A 212 -18.19 0.59 24.95
CA ARG A 212 -16.81 0.15 25.14
C ARG A 212 -16.59 -1.29 24.73
N VAL A 213 -15.37 -1.59 24.30
CA VAL A 213 -14.94 -2.95 23.95
C VAL A 213 -14.48 -3.68 25.20
N ILE A 214 -14.96 -4.91 25.38
CA ILE A 214 -14.53 -5.78 26.48
C ILE A 214 -13.74 -7.00 26.03
N TYR A 215 -13.81 -7.33 24.74
CA TYR A 215 -13.04 -8.41 24.12
C TYR A 215 -12.82 -8.13 22.64
N SER A 216 -11.66 -8.52 22.10
CA SER A 216 -11.37 -8.40 20.68
C SER A 216 -10.70 -9.66 20.13
N TYR A 217 -11.10 -10.03 18.93
CA TYR A 217 -10.54 -11.11 18.13
C TYR A 217 -10.07 -10.56 16.79
N THR A 218 -8.85 -10.91 16.40
CA THR A 218 -8.31 -10.50 15.10
C THR A 218 -8.16 -11.71 14.21
N TYR A 219 -8.62 -11.60 12.97
CA TYR A 219 -8.40 -12.60 11.93
C TYR A 219 -7.99 -11.93 10.61
N TYR A 220 -7.44 -12.73 9.71
CA TYR A 220 -6.93 -12.25 8.43
C TYR A 220 -7.64 -12.98 7.30
N THR A 221 -8.12 -12.23 6.31
CA THR A 221 -8.68 -12.76 5.08
C THR A 221 -7.72 -12.48 3.92
N GLU A 222 -7.58 -13.44 3.00
CA GLU A 222 -6.77 -13.21 1.80
C GLU A 222 -7.46 -12.21 0.88
N ILE A 223 -6.70 -11.19 0.43
CA ILE A 223 -7.18 -10.25 -0.58
C ILE A 223 -7.05 -10.95 -1.93
N GLN A 224 -8.17 -11.34 -2.51
CA GLN A 224 -8.21 -11.85 -3.87
C GLN A 224 -8.01 -10.68 -4.84
N GLN A 225 -6.79 -10.52 -5.35
CA GLN A 225 -6.52 -9.56 -6.41
C GLN A 225 -6.90 -10.17 -7.75
N THR A 226 -8.03 -9.78 -8.30
CA THR A 226 -8.41 -10.11 -9.67
C THR A 226 -7.74 -9.13 -10.63
N THR A 227 -6.45 -9.33 -10.89
CA THR A 227 -5.71 -8.57 -11.91
C THR A 227 -5.94 -9.18 -13.29
N LYS A 228 -6.25 -8.34 -14.26
CA LYS A 228 -6.29 -8.74 -15.68
C LYS A 228 -5.03 -8.19 -16.35
N ASN A 229 -4.07 -9.09 -16.59
CA ASN A 229 -2.79 -8.71 -17.18
C ASN A 229 -2.98 -8.23 -18.63
N VAL A 230 -2.45 -7.04 -18.92
CA VAL A 230 -2.35 -6.45 -20.25
C VAL A 230 -0.91 -6.09 -20.56
N ASN A 231 -0.57 -5.94 -21.82
CA ASN A 231 0.73 -5.38 -22.19
C ASN A 231 0.73 -3.87 -21.96
N VAL A 232 1.10 -3.44 -20.75
CA VAL A 232 1.07 -2.02 -20.33
C VAL A 232 1.93 -1.09 -21.18
N ALA A 233 2.81 -1.62 -22.04
CA ALA A 233 3.62 -0.84 -22.98
C ALA A 233 2.88 -0.53 -24.29
N GLU A 234 1.85 -1.29 -24.64
CA GLU A 234 1.17 -1.23 -25.94
C GLU A 234 -0.35 -1.03 -25.79
N ASP A 235 -0.97 -1.67 -24.81
CA ASP A 235 -2.42 -1.69 -24.62
C ASP A 235 -2.88 -0.66 -23.59
N PRO A 236 -4.05 -0.02 -23.80
CA PRO A 236 -4.68 0.79 -22.76
C PRO A 236 -5.05 -0.04 -21.53
N PHE A 237 -4.90 0.54 -20.37
CA PHE A 237 -5.29 -0.09 -19.12
C PHE A 237 -5.85 0.92 -18.12
N THR A 238 -6.68 0.43 -17.21
CA THR A 238 -7.30 1.24 -16.15
C THR A 238 -6.88 0.71 -14.77
N VAL A 239 -6.49 1.62 -13.91
CA VAL A 239 -6.15 1.37 -12.50
C VAL A 239 -7.22 2.04 -11.63
N LEU A 240 -7.82 1.29 -10.71
CA LEU A 240 -8.60 1.86 -9.62
C LEU A 240 -7.64 2.25 -8.48
N VAL A 241 -7.59 3.53 -8.15
CA VAL A 241 -6.97 4.03 -6.92
C VAL A 241 -8.07 4.17 -5.87
N SER A 242 -7.99 3.36 -4.81
CA SER A 242 -8.93 3.34 -3.69
C SER A 242 -8.23 3.82 -2.43
N GLY A 243 -8.64 4.98 -1.90
CA GLY A 243 -8.11 5.55 -0.66
C GLY A 243 -8.99 5.24 0.53
N ILE A 244 -8.36 4.85 1.63
CA ILE A 244 -9.00 4.58 2.93
C ILE A 244 -8.46 5.55 3.99
N ASP A 245 -9.31 5.96 4.92
CA ASP A 245 -9.01 6.95 5.97
C ASP A 245 -8.34 6.34 7.20
N THR A 246 -7.31 5.55 7.01
CA THR A 246 -6.59 4.87 8.09
C THR A 246 -5.10 5.16 8.08
N TYR A 247 -4.47 5.03 9.24
CA TYR A 247 -3.02 4.99 9.39
C TYR A 247 -2.52 3.55 9.57
N GLY A 248 -1.25 3.31 9.27
CA GLY A 248 -0.59 2.02 9.47
C GLY A 248 -0.87 1.03 8.36
N ALA A 249 -1.29 -0.19 8.72
CA ALA A 249 -1.43 -1.30 7.78
C ALA A 249 -2.52 -1.04 6.71
N ILE A 250 -2.13 -1.14 5.43
CA ILE A 250 -3.03 -0.92 4.28
C ILE A 250 -4.09 -2.01 4.13
N GLY A 251 -3.85 -3.19 4.71
CA GLY A 251 -4.80 -4.31 4.75
C GLY A 251 -5.95 -4.14 5.75
N THR A 252 -6.04 -3.02 6.46
CA THR A 252 -7.14 -2.77 7.38
C THR A 252 -8.46 -2.60 6.62
N THR A 253 -9.50 -3.31 7.06
CA THR A 253 -10.86 -3.12 6.50
C THR A 253 -11.34 -1.71 6.81
N SER A 254 -11.69 -0.94 5.79
CA SER A 254 -12.20 0.42 5.93
C SER A 254 -13.02 0.80 4.70
N ARG A 255 -13.74 1.91 4.81
CA ARG A 255 -14.48 2.54 3.72
C ARG A 255 -13.55 2.95 2.59
N SER A 256 -14.04 2.93 1.35
CA SER A 256 -13.35 3.46 0.17
C SER A 256 -13.76 4.93 0.00
N ASP A 257 -13.04 5.83 0.68
CA ASP A 257 -13.40 7.26 0.73
C ASP A 257 -12.87 8.05 -0.48
N ILE A 258 -11.81 7.56 -1.11
CA ILE A 258 -11.31 8.08 -2.37
C ILE A 258 -11.43 6.98 -3.43
N ASN A 259 -12.10 7.31 -4.53
CA ASN A 259 -12.22 6.42 -5.67
C ASN A 259 -11.82 7.19 -6.93
N MET A 260 -10.71 6.79 -7.55
CA MET A 260 -10.21 7.41 -8.77
C MET A 260 -9.87 6.34 -9.80
N LEU A 261 -10.36 6.51 -11.02
CA LEU A 261 -9.95 5.72 -12.16
C LEU A 261 -8.83 6.44 -12.91
N VAL A 262 -7.70 5.77 -13.06
CA VAL A 262 -6.56 6.23 -13.85
C VAL A 262 -6.46 5.36 -15.08
N THR A 263 -6.88 5.89 -16.23
CA THR A 263 -6.77 5.19 -17.51
C THR A 263 -5.55 5.70 -18.26
N VAL A 264 -4.67 4.78 -18.61
CA VAL A 264 -3.43 5.06 -19.36
C VAL A 264 -3.53 4.46 -20.75
N ASN A 265 -3.29 5.27 -21.77
CA ASN A 265 -3.18 4.80 -23.14
C ASN A 265 -1.76 5.06 -23.65
N PRO A 266 -0.87 4.05 -23.71
CA PRO A 266 0.52 4.21 -24.10
C PRO A 266 0.67 4.58 -25.57
N THR A 267 -0.25 4.15 -26.44
CA THR A 267 -0.22 4.45 -27.89
C THR A 267 -0.47 5.92 -28.16
N THR A 268 -1.50 6.51 -27.51
CA THR A 268 -1.82 7.94 -27.65
C THR A 268 -1.06 8.82 -26.68
N LYS A 269 -0.32 8.22 -25.71
CA LYS A 269 0.39 8.91 -24.62
C LYS A 269 -0.57 9.79 -23.78
N CYS A 270 -1.80 9.33 -23.58
CA CYS A 270 -2.82 10.02 -22.82
C CYS A 270 -3.01 9.32 -21.47
N ILE A 271 -3.13 10.11 -20.41
CA ILE A 271 -3.55 9.67 -19.07
C ILE A 271 -4.81 10.43 -18.72
N GLN A 272 -5.86 9.68 -18.38
CA GLN A 272 -7.13 10.24 -17.92
C GLN A 272 -7.34 9.90 -16.45
N LEU A 273 -7.71 10.90 -15.66
CA LEU A 273 -8.05 10.79 -14.25
C LEU A 273 -9.53 11.10 -14.08
N VAL A 274 -10.26 10.18 -13.45
CA VAL A 274 -11.68 10.37 -13.15
C VAL A 274 -11.90 10.11 -11.67
N SER A 275 -12.20 11.17 -10.92
CA SER A 275 -12.58 11.06 -9.50
C SER A 275 -14.06 10.73 -9.39
N ILE A 276 -14.41 9.78 -8.51
CA ILE A 276 -15.78 9.31 -8.30
C ILE A 276 -16.16 9.61 -6.85
N PRO A 277 -17.23 10.39 -6.62
CA PRO A 277 -17.67 10.73 -5.28
C PRO A 277 -18.01 9.47 -4.46
N ARG A 278 -17.53 9.42 -3.22
CA ARG A 278 -17.74 8.28 -2.32
C ARG A 278 -19.20 8.01 -1.98
N ASP A 279 -20.04 9.06 -2.00
CA ASP A 279 -21.46 8.99 -1.64
C ASP A 279 -22.38 8.61 -2.82
N TYR A 280 -21.80 8.20 -3.98
CA TYR A 280 -22.60 7.68 -5.08
C TYR A 280 -23.44 6.51 -4.60
N TYR A 281 -24.75 6.56 -4.89
CA TYR A 281 -25.70 5.48 -4.60
C TYR A 281 -25.70 4.51 -5.77
N VAL A 282 -25.12 3.34 -5.57
CA VAL A 282 -24.77 2.39 -6.65
C VAL A 282 -25.27 1.00 -6.34
N GLN A 283 -25.49 0.20 -7.37
CA GLN A 283 -25.79 -1.21 -7.24
C GLN A 283 -24.50 -1.98 -6.94
N THR A 284 -24.40 -2.54 -5.72
CA THR A 284 -23.21 -3.26 -5.26
C THR A 284 -23.01 -4.58 -5.98
N GLN A 285 -21.74 -4.89 -6.29
CA GLN A 285 -21.31 -6.12 -6.92
C GLN A 285 -20.24 -6.80 -6.07
N CYS A 286 -20.59 -7.88 -5.41
CA CYS A 286 -19.69 -8.61 -4.53
C CYS A 286 -19.90 -10.12 -4.66
N ASP A 287 -18.96 -10.90 -4.09
CA ASP A 287 -19.09 -12.34 -4.02
C ASP A 287 -20.14 -12.77 -3.00
N GLU A 288 -20.80 -13.88 -3.28
CA GLU A 288 -21.69 -14.50 -2.30
C GLU A 288 -20.90 -14.86 -1.02
N GLY A 289 -21.41 -14.42 0.12
CA GLY A 289 -20.79 -14.67 1.42
C GLY A 289 -19.81 -13.60 1.90
N SER A 290 -19.51 -12.58 1.09
CA SER A 290 -18.69 -11.43 1.51
C SER A 290 -19.36 -10.51 2.54
N GLY A 291 -20.62 -10.77 2.89
CA GLY A 291 -21.41 -9.93 3.80
C GLY A 291 -22.08 -8.73 3.11
N CYS A 292 -21.78 -8.47 1.86
CA CYS A 292 -22.39 -7.48 1.02
C CYS A 292 -23.69 -8.05 0.38
N ALA A 293 -24.70 -7.22 0.24
CA ALA A 293 -25.93 -7.59 -0.48
C ALA A 293 -25.75 -7.38 -1.98
N VAL A 294 -25.52 -8.47 -2.72
CA VAL A 294 -25.30 -8.43 -4.18
C VAL A 294 -26.51 -7.83 -4.90
N GLY A 295 -26.27 -6.81 -5.72
CA GLY A 295 -27.30 -6.14 -6.52
C GLY A 295 -28.18 -5.16 -5.75
N GLU A 296 -28.01 -5.02 -4.46
CA GLU A 296 -28.69 -4.00 -3.66
C GLU A 296 -28.01 -2.63 -3.85
N MET A 297 -28.79 -1.58 -3.61
CA MET A 297 -28.32 -0.20 -3.73
C MET A 297 -27.69 0.25 -2.40
N ASP A 298 -26.45 0.74 -2.46
CA ASP A 298 -25.75 1.27 -1.31
C ASP A 298 -24.79 2.41 -1.71
N LYS A 299 -24.20 3.12 -0.75
CA LYS A 299 -23.15 4.09 -1.00
C LYS A 299 -21.89 3.40 -1.50
N LEU A 300 -21.23 3.97 -2.49
CA LEU A 300 -19.99 3.45 -3.04
C LEU A 300 -18.91 3.24 -1.96
N THR A 301 -18.80 4.16 -0.99
CA THR A 301 -17.80 4.07 0.09
C THR A 301 -17.94 2.78 0.91
N HIS A 302 -19.14 2.25 1.10
CA HIS A 302 -19.38 1.03 1.85
C HIS A 302 -18.83 -0.22 1.17
N THR A 303 -18.63 -0.19 -0.15
CA THR A 303 -18.05 -1.33 -0.89
C THR A 303 -16.64 -1.67 -0.39
N GLY A 304 -15.89 -0.67 0.11
CA GLY A 304 -14.56 -0.85 0.71
C GLY A 304 -14.54 -1.73 1.95
N LEU A 305 -15.64 -1.81 2.70
CA LEU A 305 -15.81 -2.68 3.87
C LEU A 305 -15.80 -4.17 3.50
N HIS A 306 -16.11 -4.46 2.23
CA HIS A 306 -16.12 -5.81 1.66
C HIS A 306 -14.89 -6.09 0.78
N GLY A 307 -13.87 -5.22 0.87
CA GLY A 307 -12.63 -5.31 0.11
C GLY A 307 -12.61 -4.49 -1.18
N VAL A 308 -11.40 -4.17 -1.63
CA VAL A 308 -11.18 -3.34 -2.84
C VAL A 308 -11.75 -3.97 -4.11
N ASP A 309 -11.84 -5.29 -4.16
CA ASP A 309 -12.41 -6.02 -5.30
C ASP A 309 -13.94 -5.78 -5.44
N THR A 310 -14.65 -5.65 -4.33
CA THR A 310 -16.07 -5.24 -4.32
C THR A 310 -16.23 -3.83 -4.89
N THR A 311 -15.39 -2.89 -4.52
CA THR A 311 -15.38 -1.53 -5.10
C THR A 311 -15.09 -1.58 -6.59
N LYS A 312 -14.08 -2.36 -7.00
CA LYS A 312 -13.71 -2.56 -8.41
C LYS A 312 -14.89 -3.07 -9.23
N ARG A 313 -15.50 -4.19 -8.85
CA ARG A 313 -16.64 -4.81 -9.58
C ARG A 313 -17.84 -3.89 -9.64
N THR A 314 -18.10 -3.17 -8.55
CA THR A 314 -19.20 -2.18 -8.50
C THR A 314 -18.97 -1.08 -9.54
N LEU A 315 -17.73 -0.57 -9.66
CA LEU A 315 -17.38 0.45 -10.65
C LEU A 315 -17.33 -0.10 -12.08
N GLU A 316 -16.86 -1.34 -12.28
CA GLU A 316 -16.91 -2.02 -13.57
C GLU A 316 -18.37 -2.16 -14.06
N ASN A 317 -19.28 -2.53 -13.16
CA ASN A 317 -20.72 -2.62 -13.47
C ASN A 317 -21.33 -1.23 -13.75
N LEU A 318 -20.99 -0.22 -12.94
CA LEU A 318 -21.52 1.14 -13.08
C LEU A 318 -21.18 1.78 -14.42
N PHE A 319 -19.91 1.64 -14.84
CA PHE A 319 -19.38 2.32 -16.02
C PHE A 319 -19.32 1.44 -17.27
N GLY A 320 -19.55 0.12 -17.14
CA GLY A 320 -19.42 -0.83 -18.25
C GLY A 320 -18.00 -0.92 -18.79
N ILE A 321 -16.99 -0.75 -17.94
CA ILE A 321 -15.56 -0.79 -18.28
C ILE A 321 -14.87 -1.95 -17.59
N GLU A 322 -13.66 -2.27 -18.07
CA GLU A 322 -12.76 -3.18 -17.40
C GLU A 322 -11.71 -2.40 -16.58
N ILE A 323 -11.49 -2.78 -15.32
CA ILE A 323 -10.46 -2.27 -14.46
C ILE A 323 -9.39 -3.35 -14.31
N ASN A 324 -8.18 -3.08 -14.84
CA ASN A 324 -7.10 -4.07 -14.93
C ASN A 324 -6.36 -4.23 -13.60
N TYR A 325 -6.14 -3.12 -12.88
CA TYR A 325 -5.35 -3.10 -11.65
C TYR A 325 -6.06 -2.30 -10.57
N THR A 326 -5.74 -2.63 -9.31
CA THR A 326 -6.16 -1.86 -8.15
C THR A 326 -4.94 -1.39 -7.37
N LEU A 327 -4.98 -0.14 -6.91
CA LEU A 327 -4.01 0.45 -5.99
C LEU A 327 -4.77 0.95 -4.76
N ARG A 328 -4.50 0.37 -3.61
CA ARG A 328 -5.06 0.83 -2.35
C ARG A 328 -4.04 1.74 -1.66
N VAL A 329 -4.49 2.86 -1.12
CA VAL A 329 -3.67 3.82 -0.39
C VAL A 329 -4.37 4.23 0.90
N ASN A 330 -3.59 4.59 1.92
CA ASN A 330 -4.07 5.18 3.15
C ASN A 330 -3.23 6.41 3.51
N PHE A 331 -3.49 7.05 4.63
CA PHE A 331 -2.75 8.24 5.05
C PHE A 331 -1.24 7.99 5.13
N SER A 332 -0.82 6.89 5.75
CA SER A 332 0.61 6.54 5.83
C SER A 332 1.24 6.33 4.44
N SER A 333 0.52 5.69 3.50
CA SER A 333 1.00 5.50 2.13
C SER A 333 1.19 6.82 1.40
N VAL A 334 0.26 7.79 1.58
CA VAL A 334 0.37 9.12 0.96
C VAL A 334 1.59 9.85 1.51
N GLU A 335 1.79 9.85 2.83
CA GLU A 335 2.96 10.45 3.46
C GLU A 335 4.25 9.84 2.92
N GLU A 336 4.36 8.51 2.89
CA GLU A 336 5.54 7.78 2.41
C GLU A 336 5.83 8.04 0.93
N ILE A 337 4.79 8.09 0.07
CA ILE A 337 4.94 8.39 -1.36
C ILE A 337 5.49 9.81 -1.56
N VAL A 338 4.91 10.79 -0.89
CA VAL A 338 5.36 12.19 -1.01
C VAL A 338 6.78 12.35 -0.50
N ASP A 339 7.13 11.73 0.62
CA ASP A 339 8.47 11.78 1.19
C ASP A 339 9.50 11.05 0.30
N ALA A 340 9.12 9.93 -0.31
CA ALA A 340 9.97 9.21 -1.26
C ALA A 340 10.31 10.04 -2.51
N LEU A 341 9.37 10.89 -2.95
CA LEU A 341 9.57 11.85 -4.05
C LEU A 341 10.44 13.06 -3.63
N GLY A 342 10.71 13.22 -2.34
CA GLY A 342 11.43 14.38 -1.79
C GLY A 342 10.53 15.58 -1.53
N GLY A 343 9.22 15.36 -1.37
CA GLY A 343 8.20 16.36 -1.20
C GLY A 343 7.51 16.74 -2.51
N ILE A 344 6.43 17.50 -2.39
CA ILE A 344 5.69 18.05 -3.54
C ILE A 344 5.63 19.57 -3.47
N THR A 345 5.52 20.19 -4.64
CA THR A 345 5.33 21.64 -4.76
C THR A 345 3.87 21.92 -5.12
N VAL A 346 3.18 22.67 -4.28
CA VAL A 346 1.78 23.05 -4.48
C VAL A 346 1.67 24.55 -4.70
N ASN A 347 0.93 24.95 -5.74
CA ASN A 347 0.62 26.35 -6.00
C ASN A 347 -0.67 26.73 -5.27
N ASN A 348 -0.56 27.46 -4.16
CA ASN A 348 -1.70 27.94 -3.36
C ASN A 348 -2.05 29.41 -3.65
N THR A 349 -1.66 29.94 -4.81
CA THR A 349 -1.85 31.38 -5.13
C THR A 349 -3.32 31.79 -5.23
N ASP A 350 -4.18 30.88 -5.69
CA ASP A 350 -5.64 31.10 -5.81
C ASP A 350 -6.42 30.61 -4.56
N GLY A 351 -5.71 29.95 -3.63
CA GLY A 351 -6.28 29.43 -2.39
C GLY A 351 -6.38 30.48 -1.28
N TYR A 352 -6.83 30.03 -0.12
CA TYR A 352 -6.86 30.83 1.11
C TYR A 352 -5.72 30.39 2.03
N ALA A 353 -5.07 31.34 2.70
CA ALA A 353 -4.18 31.01 3.79
C ALA A 353 -5.00 30.39 4.93
N PHE A 354 -4.52 29.24 5.46
CA PHE A 354 -5.17 28.51 6.56
C PHE A 354 -4.12 27.80 7.41
N SER A 355 -4.51 27.43 8.62
CA SER A 355 -3.69 26.66 9.54
C SER A 355 -4.42 25.40 9.96
N ILE A 356 -3.74 24.25 9.91
CA ILE A 356 -4.27 22.96 10.35
C ILE A 356 -3.13 22.07 10.84
N GLY A 357 -3.38 21.27 11.87
CA GLY A 357 -2.38 20.32 12.39
C GLY A 357 -1.08 20.96 12.90
N GLY A 358 -1.09 22.25 13.22
CA GLY A 358 0.11 23.01 13.62
C GLY A 358 0.94 23.56 12.46
N TYR A 359 0.48 23.41 11.23
CA TYR A 359 1.11 23.96 10.02
C TYR A 359 0.34 25.17 9.50
N ASP A 360 1.08 26.17 9.01
CA ASP A 360 0.54 27.37 8.38
C ASP A 360 0.76 27.29 6.86
N PHE A 361 -0.32 27.24 6.08
CA PHE A 361 -0.31 27.23 4.63
C PHE A 361 -0.61 28.63 4.08
N THR A 362 0.41 29.27 3.51
CA THR A 362 0.30 30.61 2.92
C THR A 362 -0.24 30.55 1.48
N LYS A 363 -0.62 31.71 0.92
CA LYS A 363 -1.05 31.83 -0.49
C LYS A 363 0.15 31.96 -1.43
N ASP A 364 1.01 30.95 -1.48
CA ASP A 364 2.25 30.96 -2.26
C ASP A 364 2.53 29.59 -2.86
N MET A 365 3.63 29.48 -3.56
CA MET A 365 4.20 28.17 -3.91
C MET A 365 4.73 27.53 -2.63
N LEU A 366 4.10 26.43 -2.24
CA LEU A 366 4.41 25.68 -1.01
C LEU A 366 5.22 24.43 -1.37
N GLN A 367 6.28 24.19 -0.61
CA GLN A 367 7.03 22.93 -0.65
C GLN A 367 6.59 22.09 0.54
N LEU A 368 5.94 20.96 0.28
CA LEU A 368 5.32 20.14 1.31
C LEU A 368 6.01 18.78 1.40
N ASN A 369 6.28 18.31 2.62
CA ASN A 369 6.63 16.93 2.92
C ASN A 369 5.35 16.06 3.00
N GLY A 370 5.48 14.76 3.31
CA GLY A 370 4.34 13.83 3.35
C GLY A 370 3.25 14.26 4.33
N GLU A 371 3.62 14.55 5.58
CA GLU A 371 2.67 14.99 6.62
C GLU A 371 1.99 16.31 6.25
N GLN A 372 2.75 17.28 5.76
CA GLN A 372 2.21 18.57 5.31
C GLN A 372 1.28 18.41 4.11
N ALA A 373 1.61 17.53 3.17
CA ALA A 373 0.78 17.25 1.99
C ALA A 373 -0.56 16.61 2.37
N LEU A 374 -0.57 15.77 3.41
CA LEU A 374 -1.79 15.17 3.92
C LEU A 374 -2.67 16.18 4.65
N MET A 375 -2.08 17.14 5.37
CA MET A 375 -2.79 18.19 6.09
C MET A 375 -3.32 19.30 5.16
N PHE A 376 -2.66 19.54 4.02
CA PHE A 376 -3.07 20.50 2.99
C PHE A 376 -4.30 20.03 2.24
#